data_39b4baa92b018e4bfe4fdd9d4c3c595f
#
_entry.id   39b4baa92b018e4bfe4fdd9d4c3c595f
#
_cell.length_a   1.000
_cell.length_b   1.000
_cell.length_c   1.000
_cell.angle_alpha   90.00
_cell.angle_beta   90.00
_cell.angle_gamma   90.00
#
_symmetry.space_group_name_H-M   'P 1'
#
loop_
_entity.id
_entity.type
_entity.pdbx_description
1 polymer ?
#
loop_
_entity_poly.entity_id
_entity_poly.type
_entity_poly.pdbx_seq_one_letter_code
_entity_poly.pdbx_strand_id
1 'polypeptide(L)'
;MARFIVEGGTPLRGEIHPAGNKNEALPLIAAALLTDEPVTLHNMPRIRDVRGMLEIASALGAKVDEPDPQTVRITGSGLKSEQIPPSLSREIRASLLFAAPLVARRKRARLGPPGGDVIGRRRNDTHFLALSAFGAHLDTSAGAYDLKTDGLKGAEVMLDEASVTATENALMAAVLAKGRTTINNAASEPHVQQLGMALMKMGARIVGVGSNKLVIDGVERLGGIDHTLLSDHMEVGSLIATAAMTHGEITIRDAVPQHLRMTRLVFERLGIDTEERGNDIFVPAKERYVIEPDLGDAIPTLKPQVWPGFPTDLTSIATAFATQAVGVVLIHEWMFEGRLFFVDTLTREMGAHIVLADPHRAVVMGPSKLRAAELRSPDIRAGMALLAAALCAEGKSVINNVEQIDRGFEDLDTRLRALGAKIERAA
;
A
#
# COMPACT_ATOMS: atom_id res chain seq x y z
N MET A 1 19.10 3.88 -15.93
CA MET A 1 17.76 3.61 -15.31
C MET A 1 17.38 2.19 -15.61
N ALA A 2 17.10 1.40 -14.59
CA ALA A 2 16.70 0.01 -14.78
C ALA A 2 15.38 -0.10 -15.57
N ARG A 3 15.30 -1.14 -16.41
CA ARG A 3 14.12 -1.44 -17.23
C ARG A 3 13.84 -2.93 -17.22
N PHE A 4 12.58 -3.32 -17.41
CA PHE A 4 12.20 -4.69 -17.70
C PHE A 4 12.07 -4.90 -19.20
N ILE A 5 12.59 -6.02 -19.67
CA ILE A 5 12.36 -6.56 -21.01
C ILE A 5 11.46 -7.77 -20.83
N VAL A 6 10.26 -7.73 -21.39
CA VAL A 6 9.21 -8.73 -21.15
C VAL A 6 8.78 -9.33 -22.49
N GLU A 7 8.86 -10.65 -22.64
CA GLU A 7 8.27 -11.40 -23.74
C GLU A 7 6.97 -12.03 -23.23
N GLY A 8 5.84 -11.55 -23.71
CA GLY A 8 4.53 -11.96 -23.24
C GLY A 8 4.02 -13.26 -23.85
N GLY A 9 2.79 -13.66 -23.47
CA GLY A 9 2.13 -14.84 -24.00
C GLY A 9 2.54 -16.17 -23.32
N THR A 10 3.29 -16.13 -22.21
CA THR A 10 3.63 -17.35 -21.45
C THR A 10 2.76 -17.44 -20.21
N PRO A 11 1.93 -18.48 -20.04
CA PRO A 11 1.15 -18.69 -18.82
C PRO A 11 2.03 -18.85 -17.58
N LEU A 12 1.72 -18.14 -16.51
CA LEU A 12 2.39 -18.30 -15.23
C LEU A 12 1.94 -19.57 -14.54
N ARG A 13 2.86 -20.34 -13.97
CA ARG A 13 2.55 -21.60 -13.28
C ARG A 13 3.46 -21.81 -12.08
N GLY A 14 2.89 -22.41 -11.02
CA GLY A 14 3.66 -22.80 -9.83
C GLY A 14 3.17 -22.13 -8.55
N GLU A 15 4.09 -21.94 -7.62
CA GLU A 15 3.82 -21.39 -6.31
C GLU A 15 4.61 -20.10 -6.07
N ILE A 16 4.02 -19.15 -5.35
CA ILE A 16 4.66 -17.89 -4.99
C ILE A 16 4.28 -17.49 -3.57
N HIS A 17 5.27 -17.00 -2.82
CA HIS A 17 5.05 -16.36 -1.54
C HIS A 17 5.01 -14.84 -1.72
N PRO A 18 3.95 -14.15 -1.27
CA PRO A 18 3.94 -12.69 -1.24
C PRO A 18 5.02 -12.15 -0.29
N ALA A 19 5.53 -10.97 -0.57
CA ALA A 19 6.38 -10.26 0.38
C ALA A 19 5.57 -9.79 1.60
N GLY A 20 6.26 -9.42 2.67
CA GLY A 20 5.63 -8.78 3.83
C GLY A 20 4.94 -7.47 3.45
N ASN A 21 3.87 -7.14 4.18
CA ASN A 21 3.02 -6.01 3.85
C ASN A 21 3.77 -4.68 4.01
N LYS A 22 4.01 -4.00 2.89
CA LYS A 22 4.63 -2.68 2.85
C LYS A 22 3.92 -1.69 3.77
N ASN A 23 2.59 -1.61 3.66
CA ASN A 23 1.80 -0.63 4.39
C ASN A 23 1.72 -0.92 5.90
N GLU A 24 2.05 -2.14 6.34
CA GLU A 24 2.24 -2.52 7.73
C GLU A 24 3.67 -2.19 8.21
N ALA A 25 4.68 -2.44 7.37
CA ALA A 25 6.08 -2.18 7.69
C ALA A 25 6.33 -0.70 8.02
N LEU A 26 5.81 0.22 7.21
CA LEU A 26 6.11 1.64 7.33
C LEU A 26 5.64 2.25 8.67
N PRO A 27 4.38 2.06 9.13
CA PRO A 27 3.96 2.56 10.43
C PRO A 27 4.62 1.81 11.61
N LEU A 28 4.96 0.52 11.48
CA LEU A 28 5.66 -0.22 12.53
C LEU A 28 7.10 0.28 12.74
N ILE A 29 7.81 0.67 11.67
CA ILE A 29 9.12 1.33 11.78
C ILE A 29 8.99 2.65 12.55
N ALA A 30 7.96 3.46 12.27
CA ALA A 30 7.72 4.69 13.02
C ALA A 30 7.32 4.41 14.47
N ALA A 31 6.45 3.43 14.72
CA ALA A 31 5.98 3.02 16.05
C ALA A 31 7.12 2.49 16.93
N ALA A 32 8.17 1.90 16.35
CA ALA A 32 9.36 1.46 17.09
C ALA A 32 10.06 2.63 17.82
N LEU A 33 9.85 3.87 17.38
CA LEU A 33 10.37 5.05 18.05
C LEU A 33 9.51 5.52 19.25
N LEU A 34 8.39 4.85 19.52
CA LEU A 34 7.55 5.15 20.71
C LEU A 34 8.10 4.52 22.01
N THR A 35 9.07 3.63 21.91
CA THR A 35 9.69 2.94 23.05
C THR A 35 11.21 3.02 23.02
N ASP A 36 11.83 2.79 24.20
CA ASP A 36 13.29 2.64 24.34
C ASP A 36 13.73 1.17 24.18
N GLU A 37 12.77 0.23 24.24
CA GLU A 37 13.03 -1.20 24.15
C GLU A 37 13.11 -1.65 22.68
N PRO A 38 13.80 -2.78 22.40
CA PRO A 38 13.91 -3.30 21.04
C PRO A 38 12.56 -3.71 20.46
N VAL A 39 12.29 -3.29 19.24
CA VAL A 39 11.19 -3.77 18.38
C VAL A 39 11.81 -4.59 17.26
N THR A 40 11.51 -5.88 17.23
CA THR A 40 11.97 -6.81 16.19
C THR A 40 10.82 -7.09 15.23
N LEU A 41 11.04 -6.85 13.95
CA LEU A 41 10.08 -7.02 12.87
C LEU A 41 10.58 -8.08 11.90
N HIS A 42 9.80 -9.14 11.70
CA HIS A 42 10.08 -10.24 10.77
C HIS A 42 9.23 -10.11 9.51
N ASN A 43 9.60 -10.83 8.46
CA ASN A 43 8.96 -10.77 7.14
C ASN A 43 8.96 -9.33 6.57
N MET A 44 10.04 -8.61 6.81
CA MET A 44 10.21 -7.23 6.30
C MET A 44 10.50 -7.26 4.80
N PRO A 45 9.71 -6.56 3.97
CA PRO A 45 9.96 -6.52 2.54
C PRO A 45 11.19 -5.66 2.21
N ARG A 46 12.07 -6.18 1.36
CA ARG A 46 13.31 -5.49 0.93
C ARG A 46 13.04 -4.53 -0.22
N ILE A 47 12.20 -3.56 0.02
CA ILE A 47 11.78 -2.55 -0.95
C ILE A 47 12.34 -1.17 -0.62
N ARG A 48 12.41 -0.30 -1.62
CA ARG A 48 12.99 1.03 -1.47
C ARG A 48 12.32 1.88 -0.39
N ASP A 49 11.00 1.82 -0.29
CA ASP A 49 10.24 2.61 0.67
C ASP A 49 10.54 2.19 2.13
N VAL A 50 10.72 0.88 2.41
CA VAL A 50 11.13 0.38 3.74
C VAL A 50 12.53 0.87 4.08
N ARG A 51 13.48 0.78 3.15
CA ARG A 51 14.84 1.30 3.35
C ARG A 51 14.84 2.78 3.70
N GLY A 52 14.09 3.62 2.97
CA GLY A 52 13.97 5.04 3.26
C GLY A 52 13.42 5.33 4.67
N MET A 53 12.46 4.54 5.17
CA MET A 53 11.96 4.67 6.53
C MET A 53 13.00 4.29 7.58
N LEU A 54 13.80 3.23 7.33
CA LEU A 54 14.88 2.82 8.23
C LEU A 54 16.00 3.86 8.27
N GLU A 55 16.34 4.48 7.13
CA GLU A 55 17.29 5.59 7.06
C GLU A 55 16.79 6.80 7.84
N ILE A 56 15.50 7.14 7.77
CA ILE A 56 14.92 8.21 8.60
C ILE A 56 15.02 7.84 10.08
N ALA A 57 14.64 6.62 10.48
CA ALA A 57 14.74 6.18 11.88
C ALA A 57 16.19 6.30 12.41
N SER A 58 17.16 5.86 11.62
CA SER A 58 18.60 5.98 11.95
C SER A 58 19.06 7.44 12.06
N ALA A 59 18.64 8.31 11.13
CA ALA A 59 18.95 9.74 11.15
C ALA A 59 18.36 10.46 12.36
N LEU A 60 17.21 9.98 12.86
CA LEU A 60 16.58 10.47 14.11
C LEU A 60 17.32 9.99 15.36
N GLY A 61 18.20 8.99 15.25
CA GLY A 61 19.05 8.47 16.32
C GLY A 61 18.66 7.08 16.83
N ALA A 62 17.68 6.41 16.22
CA ALA A 62 17.40 5.02 16.54
C ALA A 62 18.55 4.11 16.07
N LYS A 63 18.81 3.05 16.84
CA LYS A 63 19.69 1.97 16.38
C LYS A 63 18.89 1.03 15.52
N VAL A 64 19.36 0.77 14.30
CA VAL A 64 18.76 -0.17 13.36
C VAL A 64 19.75 -1.29 13.09
N ASP A 65 19.37 -2.53 13.37
CA ASP A 65 20.14 -3.74 13.11
C ASP A 65 19.34 -4.63 12.14
N GLU A 66 20.00 -5.24 11.17
CA GLU A 66 19.41 -6.18 10.21
C GLU A 66 20.08 -7.56 10.41
N PRO A 67 19.59 -8.40 11.37
CA PRO A 67 20.22 -9.69 11.69
C PRO A 67 20.17 -10.68 10.53
N ASP A 68 19.16 -10.59 9.69
CA ASP A 68 18.99 -11.35 8.44
C ASP A 68 18.24 -10.51 7.39
N PRO A 69 18.14 -10.97 6.14
CA PRO A 69 17.54 -10.16 5.05
C PRO A 69 16.08 -9.76 5.24
N GLN A 70 15.32 -10.46 6.08
CA GLN A 70 13.90 -10.20 6.30
C GLN A 70 13.57 -9.83 7.75
N THR A 71 14.59 -9.61 8.59
CA THR A 71 14.41 -9.21 9.98
C THR A 71 15.09 -7.88 10.25
N VAL A 72 14.36 -6.96 10.84
CA VAL A 72 14.87 -5.65 11.26
C VAL A 72 14.61 -5.48 12.76
N ARG A 73 15.62 -5.06 13.51
CA ARG A 73 15.52 -4.68 14.92
C ARG A 73 15.79 -3.20 15.09
N ILE A 74 14.82 -2.48 15.67
CA ILE A 74 14.88 -1.03 15.89
C ILE A 74 14.85 -0.76 17.39
N THR A 75 15.78 0.04 17.88
CA THR A 75 15.85 0.45 19.30
C THR A 75 15.80 1.97 19.37
N GLY A 76 14.73 2.52 19.96
CA GLY A 76 14.44 3.96 20.00
C GLY A 76 15.11 4.72 21.16
N SER A 77 15.92 4.06 22.02
CA SER A 77 16.58 4.70 23.18
C SER A 77 17.56 5.83 22.79
N GLY A 78 18.08 5.80 21.57
CA GLY A 78 18.96 6.83 21.03
C GLY A 78 18.28 8.01 20.35
N LEU A 79 16.93 8.09 20.38
CA LEU A 79 16.17 9.15 19.73
C LEU A 79 16.57 10.54 20.26
N LYS A 80 17.25 11.33 19.42
CA LYS A 80 17.82 12.64 19.77
C LYS A 80 17.41 13.78 18.84
N SER A 81 17.11 13.49 17.59
CA SER A 81 16.69 14.51 16.61
C SER A 81 15.19 14.72 16.66
N GLU A 82 14.78 15.96 16.44
CA GLU A 82 13.37 16.38 16.28
C GLU A 82 13.05 16.69 14.81
N GLN A 83 14.06 16.59 13.93
CA GLN A 83 13.94 16.96 12.53
C GLN A 83 14.32 15.80 11.63
N ILE A 84 13.43 15.48 10.68
CA ILE A 84 13.73 14.59 9.57
C ILE A 84 14.56 15.34 8.52
N PRO A 85 15.66 14.77 8.02
CA PRO A 85 16.42 15.37 6.91
C PRO A 85 15.49 15.66 5.71
N PRO A 86 15.51 16.90 5.15
CA PRO A 86 14.60 17.29 4.07
C PRO A 86 14.71 16.42 2.80
N SER A 87 15.92 15.89 2.51
CA SER A 87 16.14 14.95 1.41
C SER A 87 15.31 13.68 1.57
N LEU A 88 15.37 13.05 2.75
CA LEU A 88 14.65 11.81 3.06
C LEU A 88 13.13 12.04 3.13
N SER A 89 12.70 13.19 3.66
CA SER A 89 11.29 13.54 3.72
C SER A 89 10.64 13.61 2.32
N ARG A 90 11.39 14.09 1.32
CA ARG A 90 10.90 14.22 -0.06
C ARG A 90 10.84 12.91 -0.85
N GLU A 91 11.47 11.86 -0.37
CA GLU A 91 11.50 10.57 -1.08
C GLU A 91 10.25 9.75 -0.83
N ILE A 92 9.68 9.82 0.37
CA ILE A 92 8.58 8.97 0.78
C ILE A 92 7.50 9.74 1.56
N ARG A 93 6.24 9.50 1.19
CA ARG A 93 5.10 10.11 1.91
C ARG A 93 4.99 9.62 3.35
N ALA A 94 5.32 8.36 3.61
CA ALA A 94 5.26 7.77 4.94
C ALA A 94 6.20 8.43 5.96
N SER A 95 7.11 9.34 5.52
CA SER A 95 7.89 10.18 6.43
C SER A 95 7.01 10.97 7.42
N LEU A 96 5.76 11.29 7.05
CA LEU A 96 4.77 11.91 7.93
C LEU A 96 4.43 11.05 9.17
N LEU A 97 4.59 9.73 9.11
CA LEU A 97 4.33 8.83 10.23
C LEU A 97 5.26 9.06 11.43
N PHE A 98 6.44 9.63 11.20
CA PHE A 98 7.34 10.00 12.29
C PHE A 98 6.87 11.23 13.08
N ALA A 99 5.86 11.97 12.61
CA ALA A 99 5.33 13.12 13.34
C ALA A 99 4.83 12.72 14.74
N ALA A 100 4.03 11.64 14.84
CA ALA A 100 3.48 11.17 16.11
C ALA A 100 4.55 10.76 17.13
N PRO A 101 5.49 9.84 16.84
CA PRO A 101 6.51 9.46 17.82
C PRO A 101 7.44 10.61 18.21
N LEU A 102 7.78 11.52 17.29
CA LEU A 102 8.60 12.68 17.60
C LEU A 102 7.86 13.65 18.55
N VAL A 103 6.60 14.00 18.24
CA VAL A 103 5.81 14.89 19.11
C VAL A 103 5.56 14.24 20.46
N ALA A 104 5.23 12.95 20.52
CA ALA A 104 4.97 12.23 21.76
C ALA A 104 6.21 12.16 22.67
N ARG A 105 7.40 11.89 22.11
CA ARG A 105 8.61 11.66 22.91
C ARG A 105 9.55 12.86 23.01
N ARG A 106 9.57 13.72 21.96
CA ARG A 106 10.48 14.88 21.89
C ARG A 106 9.75 16.22 22.05
N LYS A 107 8.40 16.20 22.11
CA LYS A 107 7.54 17.38 22.17
C LYS A 107 7.66 18.31 20.95
N ARG A 108 8.40 17.89 19.95
CA ARG A 108 8.56 18.58 18.68
C ARG A 108 8.80 17.62 17.54
N ALA A 109 8.25 17.95 16.36
CA ALA A 109 8.54 17.26 15.11
C ALA A 109 8.67 18.29 13.99
N ARG A 110 9.79 18.26 13.26
CA ARG A 110 10.00 19.11 12.08
C ARG A 110 10.19 18.24 10.85
N LEU A 111 9.27 18.37 9.90
CA LEU A 111 9.22 17.56 8.67
C LEU A 111 9.20 18.47 7.45
N GLY A 112 9.94 18.08 6.41
CA GLY A 112 9.80 18.69 5.08
C GLY A 112 8.51 18.24 4.40
N PRO A 113 8.13 18.87 3.27
CA PRO A 113 7.06 18.38 2.43
C PRO A 113 7.33 16.93 2.03
N PRO A 114 6.36 16.01 2.20
CA PRO A 114 6.56 14.60 1.87
C PRO A 114 6.52 14.39 0.36
N GLY A 115 7.27 13.40 -0.12
CA GLY A 115 7.21 12.91 -1.49
C GLY A 115 6.12 11.86 -1.69
N GLY A 116 6.39 10.89 -2.55
CA GLY A 116 5.53 9.72 -2.82
C GLY A 116 4.97 9.69 -4.23
N ASP A 117 4.00 8.80 -4.49
CA ASP A 117 3.39 8.62 -5.80
C ASP A 117 2.57 9.82 -6.24
N VAL A 118 2.67 10.14 -7.53
CA VAL A 118 1.93 11.23 -8.18
C VAL A 118 0.63 10.68 -8.75
N ILE A 119 -0.35 10.46 -7.87
CA ILE A 119 -1.68 9.90 -8.20
C ILE A 119 -2.82 10.92 -8.03
N GLY A 120 -2.49 12.21 -7.93
CA GLY A 120 -3.41 13.29 -7.66
C GLY A 120 -3.11 14.01 -6.35
N ARG A 121 -3.98 14.95 -5.97
CA ARG A 121 -3.84 15.70 -4.71
C ARG A 121 -4.04 14.78 -3.51
N ARG A 122 -3.03 14.72 -2.65
CA ARG A 122 -3.07 13.94 -1.39
C ARG A 122 -2.94 14.89 -0.21
N ARG A 123 -4.02 15.01 0.57
CA ARG A 123 -4.10 15.90 1.73
C ARG A 123 -3.16 15.43 2.85
N ASN A 124 -2.55 16.37 3.54
CA ASN A 124 -1.79 16.14 4.78
C ASN A 124 -2.54 16.71 5.99
N ASP A 125 -3.61 17.47 5.74
CA ASP A 125 -4.37 18.20 6.76
C ASP A 125 -4.90 17.31 7.86
N THR A 126 -5.44 16.13 7.51
CA THR A 126 -6.01 15.17 8.47
C THR A 126 -5.00 14.71 9.52
N HIS A 127 -3.70 14.56 9.15
CA HIS A 127 -2.64 14.26 10.14
C HIS A 127 -2.52 15.38 11.18
N PHE A 128 -2.52 16.62 10.71
CA PHE A 128 -2.33 17.77 11.59
C PHE A 128 -3.59 18.10 12.38
N LEU A 129 -4.78 17.87 11.80
CA LEU A 129 -6.04 17.93 12.53
C LEU A 129 -6.00 17.02 13.76
N ALA A 130 -5.60 15.76 13.60
CA ALA A 130 -5.50 14.81 14.70
C ALA A 130 -4.47 15.25 15.75
N LEU A 131 -3.25 15.59 15.32
CA LEU A 131 -2.17 15.99 16.24
C LEU A 131 -2.49 17.29 16.96
N SER A 132 -3.19 18.25 16.32
CA SER A 132 -3.64 19.49 16.94
C SER A 132 -4.71 19.24 17.99
N ALA A 133 -5.62 18.29 17.78
CA ALA A 133 -6.62 17.89 18.79
C ALA A 133 -5.94 17.38 20.07
N PHE A 134 -4.77 16.76 19.97
CA PHE A 134 -3.95 16.33 21.12
C PHE A 134 -3.15 17.47 21.78
N GLY A 135 -3.22 18.70 21.26
CA GLY A 135 -2.51 19.86 21.78
C GLY A 135 -1.13 20.12 21.15
N ALA A 136 -0.89 19.62 19.94
CA ALA A 136 0.26 20.03 19.15
C ALA A 136 -0.07 21.27 18.30
N HIS A 137 0.82 22.25 18.28
CA HIS A 137 0.71 23.46 17.47
C HIS A 137 1.54 23.30 16.19
N LEU A 138 0.90 23.50 15.05
CA LEU A 138 1.52 23.44 13.72
C LEU A 138 1.92 24.83 13.26
N ASP A 139 3.20 25.00 12.85
CA ASP A 139 3.71 26.16 12.12
C ASP A 139 4.20 25.71 10.74
N THR A 140 3.72 26.36 9.68
CA THR A 140 4.09 26.09 8.29
C THR A 140 4.83 27.25 7.63
N SER A 141 5.11 28.33 8.34
CA SER A 141 5.66 29.59 7.82
C SER A 141 7.03 29.45 7.13
N ALA A 142 7.83 28.44 7.55
CA ALA A 142 9.16 28.16 7.00
C ALA A 142 9.17 27.13 5.85
N GLY A 143 8.01 26.81 5.25
CA GLY A 143 7.90 25.80 4.19
C GLY A 143 8.13 24.36 4.65
N ALA A 144 8.10 24.13 5.96
CA ALA A 144 8.16 22.84 6.61
C ALA A 144 7.01 22.73 7.61
N TYR A 145 6.67 21.52 8.04
CA TYR A 145 5.73 21.28 9.13
C TYR A 145 6.50 21.25 10.45
N ASP A 146 6.36 22.27 11.29
CA ASP A 146 6.97 22.35 12.62
C ASP A 146 5.87 22.21 13.68
N LEU A 147 5.81 21.04 14.31
CA LEU A 147 4.85 20.70 15.36
C LEU A 147 5.51 20.83 16.71
N LYS A 148 4.84 21.49 17.67
CA LYS A 148 5.31 21.67 19.05
C LYS A 148 4.18 21.41 20.04
N THR A 149 4.50 20.83 21.19
CA THR A 149 3.56 20.59 22.28
C THR A 149 4.23 20.68 23.65
N ASP A 150 3.47 21.03 24.67
CA ASP A 150 3.91 20.88 26.07
C ASP A 150 3.69 19.46 26.62
N GLY A 151 2.92 18.65 25.89
CA GLY A 151 2.59 17.26 26.18
C GLY A 151 1.23 16.92 25.58
N LEU A 152 1.13 15.72 24.98
CA LEU A 152 -0.08 15.25 24.36
C LEU A 152 -1.16 14.92 25.41
N LYS A 153 -2.41 15.29 25.12
CA LYS A 153 -3.59 15.02 25.95
C LYS A 153 -4.61 14.27 25.14
N GLY A 154 -5.28 13.32 25.80
CA GLY A 154 -6.41 12.60 25.20
C GLY A 154 -7.50 13.56 24.75
N ALA A 155 -8.13 13.26 23.62
CA ALA A 155 -9.12 14.09 22.98
C ALA A 155 -10.18 13.25 22.25
N GLU A 156 -11.33 13.84 21.95
CA GLU A 156 -12.22 13.31 20.94
C GLU A 156 -11.85 13.90 19.58
N VAL A 157 -11.48 13.02 18.65
CA VAL A 157 -11.00 13.38 17.31
C VAL A 157 -12.00 12.86 16.29
N MET A 158 -12.48 13.73 15.40
CA MET A 158 -13.17 13.36 14.18
C MET A 158 -12.23 13.60 13.02
N LEU A 159 -11.78 12.50 12.36
CA LEU A 159 -11.00 12.63 11.14
C LEU A 159 -11.92 13.05 10.00
N ASP A 160 -11.55 14.09 9.25
CA ASP A 160 -12.36 14.64 8.16
C ASP A 160 -12.33 13.76 6.88
N GLU A 161 -11.45 12.77 6.86
CA GLU A 161 -11.45 11.64 5.92
C GLU A 161 -10.92 10.37 6.62
N ALA A 162 -11.35 9.19 6.16
CA ALA A 162 -10.82 7.91 6.65
C ALA A 162 -9.41 7.65 6.08
N SER A 163 -8.48 8.55 6.41
CA SER A 163 -7.09 8.48 5.96
C SER A 163 -6.32 7.43 6.76
N VAL A 164 -5.71 6.47 6.04
CA VAL A 164 -4.88 5.40 6.62
C VAL A 164 -3.77 6.00 7.47
N THR A 165 -2.88 6.77 6.87
CA THR A 165 -1.69 7.29 7.54
C THR A 165 -2.00 8.34 8.61
N ALA A 166 -3.11 9.10 8.47
CA ALA A 166 -3.56 10.00 9.53
C ALA A 166 -4.13 9.23 10.74
N THR A 167 -4.87 8.12 10.51
CA THR A 167 -5.31 7.21 11.57
C THR A 167 -4.11 6.61 12.29
N GLU A 168 -3.09 6.15 11.56
CA GLU A 168 -1.86 5.60 12.14
C GLU A 168 -1.11 6.63 13.00
N ASN A 169 -0.99 7.87 12.52
CA ASN A 169 -0.41 8.96 13.32
C ASN A 169 -1.25 9.28 14.56
N ALA A 170 -2.56 9.38 14.41
CA ALA A 170 -3.46 9.63 15.54
C ALA A 170 -3.36 8.52 16.59
N LEU A 171 -3.32 7.25 16.15
CA LEU A 171 -3.20 6.09 17.01
C LEU A 171 -1.86 6.08 17.77
N MET A 172 -0.74 6.30 17.06
CA MET A 172 0.59 6.37 17.65
C MET A 172 0.75 7.54 18.64
N ALA A 173 0.11 8.68 18.39
CA ALA A 173 0.09 9.80 19.32
C ALA A 173 -0.77 9.51 20.56
N ALA A 174 -1.95 8.91 20.36
CA ALA A 174 -2.93 8.64 21.41
C ALA A 174 -2.43 7.67 22.48
N VAL A 175 -1.62 6.66 22.09
CA VAL A 175 -1.13 5.64 23.04
C VAL A 175 -0.22 6.20 24.15
N LEU A 176 0.42 7.34 23.91
CA LEU A 176 1.23 8.06 24.90
C LEU A 176 0.60 9.39 25.36
N ALA A 177 -0.58 9.76 24.87
CA ALA A 177 -1.29 10.96 25.30
C ALA A 177 -1.90 10.76 26.70
N LYS A 178 -1.84 11.78 27.57
CA LYS A 178 -2.38 11.70 28.91
C LYS A 178 -3.91 11.70 28.90
N GLY A 179 -4.54 10.62 29.33
CA GLY A 179 -5.99 10.45 29.41
C GLY A 179 -6.54 9.57 28.30
N ARG A 180 -7.87 9.70 28.07
CA ARG A 180 -8.60 8.92 27.07
C ARG A 180 -8.73 9.67 25.76
N THR A 181 -8.53 8.96 24.67
CA THR A 181 -8.79 9.43 23.30
C THR A 181 -9.88 8.60 22.65
N THR A 182 -10.77 9.27 21.90
CA THR A 182 -11.67 8.61 20.94
C THR A 182 -11.37 9.14 19.55
N ILE A 183 -11.02 8.25 18.63
CA ILE A 183 -10.83 8.58 17.21
C ILE A 183 -12.07 8.08 16.45
N ASN A 184 -12.79 8.98 15.82
CA ASN A 184 -13.94 8.70 14.97
C ASN A 184 -13.54 8.86 13.49
N ASN A 185 -14.20 8.10 12.61
CA ASN A 185 -13.89 8.00 11.17
C ASN A 185 -12.45 7.49 10.89
N ALA A 186 -11.98 6.59 11.74
CA ALA A 186 -10.68 5.93 11.58
C ALA A 186 -10.70 5.00 10.36
N ALA A 187 -9.58 4.94 9.65
CA ALA A 187 -9.30 3.87 8.69
C ALA A 187 -9.16 2.52 9.43
N SER A 188 -9.55 1.43 8.76
CA SER A 188 -9.56 0.10 9.39
C SER A 188 -9.03 -1.01 8.48
N GLU A 189 -8.17 -0.68 7.53
CA GLU A 189 -7.46 -1.60 6.66
C GLU A 189 -6.64 -2.61 7.48
N PRO A 190 -6.34 -3.81 6.93
CA PRO A 190 -5.60 -4.86 7.64
C PRO A 190 -4.30 -4.35 8.29
N HIS A 191 -3.52 -3.52 7.61
CA HIS A 191 -2.27 -2.97 8.13
C HIS A 191 -2.48 -1.95 9.27
N VAL A 192 -3.58 -1.19 9.27
CA VAL A 192 -3.96 -0.31 10.41
C VAL A 192 -4.34 -1.17 11.62
N GLN A 193 -5.05 -2.28 11.39
CA GLN A 193 -5.37 -3.24 12.45
C GLN A 193 -4.10 -3.86 13.03
N GLN A 194 -3.13 -4.26 12.18
CA GLN A 194 -1.86 -4.83 12.62
C GLN A 194 -1.04 -3.82 13.45
N LEU A 195 -1.00 -2.55 13.06
CA LEU A 195 -0.40 -1.50 13.89
C LEU A 195 -1.07 -1.43 15.27
N GLY A 196 -2.41 -1.42 15.30
CA GLY A 196 -3.16 -1.42 16.57
C GLY A 196 -2.82 -2.64 17.45
N MET A 197 -2.79 -3.83 16.85
CA MET A 197 -2.44 -5.07 17.57
C MET A 197 -0.99 -5.07 18.05
N ALA A 198 -0.05 -4.57 17.24
CA ALA A 198 1.35 -4.45 17.64
C ALA A 198 1.50 -3.47 18.81
N LEU A 199 0.86 -2.31 18.77
CA LEU A 199 0.84 -1.35 19.89
C LEU A 199 0.24 -1.97 21.17
N MET A 200 -0.83 -2.77 21.05
CA MET A 200 -1.40 -3.52 22.19
C MET A 200 -0.41 -4.52 22.78
N LYS A 201 0.33 -5.24 21.94
CA LYS A 201 1.42 -6.12 22.39
C LYS A 201 2.55 -5.35 23.08
N MET A 202 2.79 -4.10 22.66
CA MET A 202 3.73 -3.18 23.33
C MET A 202 3.18 -2.63 24.66
N GLY A 203 1.94 -2.90 25.02
CA GLY A 203 1.30 -2.49 26.27
C GLY A 203 0.28 -1.35 26.14
N ALA A 204 -0.07 -0.93 24.95
CA ALA A 204 -1.12 0.07 24.74
C ALA A 204 -2.51 -0.51 25.06
N ARG A 205 -3.44 0.38 25.46
CA ARG A 205 -4.83 0.04 25.78
C ARG A 205 -5.74 0.59 24.68
N ILE A 206 -6.12 -0.26 23.74
CA ILE A 206 -6.89 0.11 22.56
C ILE A 206 -8.13 -0.78 22.45
N VAL A 207 -9.27 -0.17 22.17
CA VAL A 207 -10.55 -0.86 21.87
C VAL A 207 -11.05 -0.38 20.51
N GLY A 208 -11.67 -1.27 19.74
CA GLY A 208 -12.27 -0.94 18.45
C GLY A 208 -11.36 -1.17 17.24
N VAL A 209 -10.20 -1.85 17.40
CA VAL A 209 -9.34 -2.24 16.29
C VAL A 209 -10.16 -2.99 15.24
N GLY A 210 -10.06 -2.59 13.97
CA GLY A 210 -10.86 -3.11 12.87
C GLY A 210 -12.20 -2.41 12.65
N SER A 211 -12.48 -1.35 13.40
CA SER A 211 -13.65 -0.49 13.19
C SER A 211 -13.25 0.95 12.88
N ASN A 212 -14.24 1.76 12.50
CA ASN A 212 -14.04 3.19 12.25
C ASN A 212 -14.04 4.06 13.52
N LYS A 213 -14.11 3.43 14.70
CA LYS A 213 -14.07 4.11 16.01
C LYS A 213 -13.05 3.40 16.91
N LEU A 214 -12.01 4.12 17.30
CA LEU A 214 -10.98 3.63 18.20
C LEU A 214 -11.07 4.39 19.54
N VAL A 215 -10.97 3.65 20.65
CA VAL A 215 -10.88 4.23 22.00
C VAL A 215 -9.55 3.80 22.61
N ILE A 216 -8.74 4.77 23.02
CA ILE A 216 -7.40 4.55 23.52
C ILE A 216 -7.26 5.18 24.90
N ASP A 217 -6.84 4.41 25.89
CA ASP A 217 -6.39 4.93 27.17
C ASP A 217 -4.85 5.05 27.13
N GLY A 218 -4.35 6.27 27.17
CA GLY A 218 -2.91 6.54 27.10
C GLY A 218 -2.16 5.89 28.25
N VAL A 219 -0.93 5.44 27.96
CA VAL A 219 -0.02 4.81 28.92
C VAL A 219 1.25 5.65 29.10
N GLU A 220 1.96 5.48 30.23
CA GLU A 220 3.19 6.22 30.50
C GLU A 220 4.35 5.77 29.62
N ARG A 221 4.39 4.47 29.27
CA ARG A 221 5.45 3.86 28.45
C ARG A 221 4.94 2.65 27.69
N LEU A 222 5.61 2.33 26.60
CA LEU A 222 5.44 1.10 25.83
C LEU A 222 6.68 0.22 25.98
N GLY A 223 6.48 -1.10 25.89
CA GLY A 223 7.55 -2.11 25.83
C GLY A 223 8.04 -2.36 24.41
N GLY A 224 9.01 -3.28 24.29
CA GLY A 224 9.42 -3.83 23.02
C GLY A 224 8.47 -4.93 22.55
N ILE A 225 8.63 -5.36 21.28
CA ILE A 225 7.91 -6.51 20.73
C ILE A 225 8.79 -7.31 19.77
N ASP A 226 8.38 -8.56 19.58
CA ASP A 226 8.73 -9.39 18.44
C ASP A 226 7.45 -9.60 17.60
N HIS A 227 7.48 -9.19 16.31
CA HIS A 227 6.29 -9.15 15.47
C HIS A 227 6.62 -9.60 14.04
N THR A 228 5.79 -10.49 13.49
CA THR A 228 5.89 -10.93 12.09
C THR A 228 4.82 -10.23 11.28
N LEU A 229 5.24 -9.52 10.22
CA LEU A 229 4.34 -8.86 9.28
C LEU A 229 3.54 -9.88 8.49
N LEU A 230 2.29 -9.56 8.21
CA LEU A 230 1.46 -10.35 7.31
C LEU A 230 1.89 -10.16 5.85
N SER A 231 1.46 -11.09 5.00
CA SER A 231 1.65 -10.96 3.54
C SER A 231 0.95 -9.72 2.99
N ASP A 232 1.54 -9.09 1.97
CA ASP A 232 0.97 -7.89 1.33
C ASP A 232 -0.25 -8.26 0.48
N HIS A 233 -1.45 -7.98 0.99
CA HIS A 233 -2.71 -8.27 0.30
C HIS A 233 -2.89 -7.48 -1.01
N MET A 234 -2.17 -6.36 -1.21
CA MET A 234 -2.14 -5.65 -2.50
C MET A 234 -1.29 -6.43 -3.51
N GLU A 235 -0.18 -7.00 -3.07
CA GLU A 235 0.61 -7.89 -3.92
C GLU A 235 -0.17 -9.16 -4.28
N VAL A 236 -0.84 -9.78 -3.30
CA VAL A 236 -1.70 -10.96 -3.56
C VAL A 236 -2.77 -10.65 -4.62
N GLY A 237 -3.49 -9.54 -4.47
CA GLY A 237 -4.49 -9.12 -5.46
C GLY A 237 -3.88 -8.89 -6.85
N SER A 238 -2.68 -8.30 -6.91
CA SER A 238 -1.95 -8.09 -8.16
C SER A 238 -1.51 -9.41 -8.81
N LEU A 239 -1.05 -10.38 -8.02
CA LEU A 239 -0.66 -11.71 -8.50
C LEU A 239 -1.86 -12.51 -9.03
N ILE A 240 -3.03 -12.45 -8.35
CA ILE A 240 -4.27 -13.07 -8.82
C ILE A 240 -4.63 -12.57 -10.23
N ALA A 241 -4.69 -11.25 -10.41
CA ALA A 241 -5.04 -10.67 -11.70
C ALA A 241 -3.98 -10.96 -12.76
N THR A 242 -2.69 -10.92 -12.42
CA THR A 242 -1.59 -11.22 -13.37
C THR A 242 -1.62 -12.69 -13.83
N ALA A 243 -1.87 -13.63 -12.92
CA ALA A 243 -2.05 -15.04 -13.28
C ALA A 243 -3.23 -15.22 -14.23
N ALA A 244 -4.37 -14.59 -13.94
CA ALA A 244 -5.55 -14.62 -14.80
C ALA A 244 -5.25 -14.01 -16.19
N MET A 245 -4.60 -12.84 -16.27
CA MET A 245 -4.25 -12.19 -17.54
C MET A 245 -3.34 -13.05 -18.43
N THR A 246 -2.50 -13.88 -17.83
CA THR A 246 -1.61 -14.80 -18.56
C THR A 246 -2.21 -16.19 -18.79
N HIS A 247 -3.49 -16.39 -18.46
CA HIS A 247 -4.14 -17.72 -18.46
C HIS A 247 -3.36 -18.77 -17.68
N GLY A 248 -2.70 -18.32 -16.60
CA GLY A 248 -1.84 -19.10 -15.73
C GLY A 248 -2.60 -19.83 -14.62
N GLU A 249 -1.86 -20.73 -13.95
CA GLU A 249 -2.35 -21.46 -12.79
C GLU A 249 -1.31 -21.34 -11.68
N ILE A 250 -1.65 -20.64 -10.59
CA ILE A 250 -0.69 -20.40 -9.49
C ILE A 250 -1.33 -20.66 -8.12
N THR A 251 -0.50 -21.09 -7.17
CA THR A 251 -0.81 -21.07 -5.74
C THR A 251 -0.07 -19.93 -5.07
N ILE A 252 -0.80 -19.01 -4.45
CA ILE A 252 -0.25 -17.93 -3.65
C ILE A 252 -0.26 -18.38 -2.20
N ARG A 253 0.93 -18.65 -1.65
CA ARG A 253 1.11 -19.19 -0.29
C ARG A 253 0.93 -18.09 0.75
N ASP A 254 0.44 -18.45 1.91
CA ASP A 254 0.24 -17.51 3.04
C ASP A 254 -0.47 -16.19 2.64
N ALA A 255 -1.46 -16.30 1.75
CA ALA A 255 -2.15 -15.16 1.14
C ALA A 255 -3.09 -14.41 2.12
N VAL A 256 -3.41 -15.01 3.27
CA VAL A 256 -4.34 -14.48 4.28
C VAL A 256 -5.72 -14.15 3.66
N PRO A 257 -6.50 -15.17 3.21
CA PRO A 257 -7.73 -14.98 2.42
C PRO A 257 -8.76 -14.04 3.05
N GLN A 258 -8.80 -13.96 4.38
CA GLN A 258 -9.71 -13.06 5.12
C GLN A 258 -9.51 -11.57 4.78
N HIS A 259 -8.32 -11.16 4.35
CA HIS A 259 -8.01 -9.79 3.92
C HIS A 259 -8.39 -9.54 2.45
N LEU A 260 -8.77 -10.57 1.72
CA LEU A 260 -9.00 -10.53 0.29
C LEU A 260 -10.48 -10.70 -0.11
N ARG A 261 -11.40 -10.79 0.86
CA ARG A 261 -12.82 -11.08 0.58
C ARG A 261 -13.43 -10.15 -0.45
N MET A 262 -13.26 -8.82 -0.29
CA MET A 262 -13.78 -7.85 -1.24
C MET A 262 -13.02 -7.88 -2.56
N THR A 263 -11.70 -8.06 -2.54
CA THR A 263 -10.89 -8.20 -3.75
C THR A 263 -11.34 -9.41 -4.58
N ARG A 264 -11.54 -10.56 -3.94
CA ARG A 264 -12.00 -11.78 -4.59
C ARG A 264 -13.42 -11.63 -5.14
N LEU A 265 -14.33 -11.04 -4.36
CA LEU A 265 -15.70 -10.76 -4.82
C LEU A 265 -15.72 -9.89 -6.08
N VAL A 266 -14.93 -8.83 -6.12
CA VAL A 266 -14.84 -7.95 -7.31
C VAL A 266 -14.17 -8.67 -8.47
N PHE A 267 -13.14 -9.47 -8.22
CA PHE A 267 -12.47 -10.24 -9.26
C PHE A 267 -13.36 -11.35 -9.83
N GLU A 268 -14.14 -12.02 -8.98
CA GLU A 268 -15.14 -12.99 -9.41
C GLU A 268 -16.14 -12.35 -10.38
N ARG A 269 -16.65 -11.15 -10.08
CA ARG A 269 -17.54 -10.40 -10.98
C ARG A 269 -16.84 -9.96 -12.28
N LEU A 270 -15.53 -9.82 -12.30
CA LEU A 270 -14.74 -9.64 -13.52
C LEU A 270 -14.46 -10.97 -14.25
N GLY A 271 -14.81 -12.13 -13.64
CA GLY A 271 -14.65 -13.46 -14.20
C GLY A 271 -13.45 -14.24 -13.70
N ILE A 272 -12.69 -13.74 -12.71
CA ILE A 272 -11.55 -14.46 -12.10
C ILE A 272 -12.05 -15.36 -10.97
N ASP A 273 -11.89 -16.67 -11.13
CA ASP A 273 -12.16 -17.64 -10.09
C ASP A 273 -10.95 -17.78 -9.15
N THR A 274 -11.19 -17.98 -7.87
CA THR A 274 -10.15 -18.27 -6.88
C THR A 274 -10.65 -19.27 -5.84
N GLU A 275 -9.78 -20.16 -5.38
CA GLU A 275 -10.08 -21.14 -4.34
C GLU A 275 -9.26 -20.85 -3.08
N GLU A 276 -9.91 -20.89 -1.91
CA GLU A 276 -9.21 -20.88 -0.62
C GLU A 276 -8.72 -22.28 -0.29
N ARG A 277 -7.41 -22.42 -0.04
CA ARG A 277 -6.78 -23.65 0.38
C ARG A 277 -6.04 -23.43 1.71
N GLY A 278 -6.80 -23.39 2.82
CA GLY A 278 -6.28 -23.00 4.11
C GLY A 278 -5.91 -21.52 4.15
N ASN A 279 -4.63 -21.20 4.37
CA ASN A 279 -4.12 -19.80 4.33
C ASN A 279 -3.67 -19.36 2.93
N ASP A 280 -3.76 -20.26 1.94
CA ASP A 280 -3.33 -20.03 0.55
C ASP A 280 -4.51 -19.65 -0.35
N ILE A 281 -4.21 -19.02 -1.48
CA ILE A 281 -5.15 -18.82 -2.57
C ILE A 281 -4.63 -19.52 -3.82
N PHE A 282 -5.47 -20.36 -4.42
CA PHE A 282 -5.24 -20.97 -5.71
C PHE A 282 -6.03 -20.21 -6.79
N VAL A 283 -5.35 -19.88 -7.88
CA VAL A 283 -5.93 -19.25 -9.08
C VAL A 283 -5.90 -20.29 -10.18
N PRO A 284 -7.05 -20.87 -10.59
CA PRO A 284 -7.08 -21.86 -11.65
C PRO A 284 -6.89 -21.23 -13.03
N ALA A 285 -6.28 -21.97 -13.95
CA ALA A 285 -6.22 -21.57 -15.34
C ALA A 285 -7.62 -21.55 -15.95
N LYS A 286 -7.93 -20.52 -16.74
CA LYS A 286 -9.23 -20.35 -17.40
C LYS A 286 -9.02 -19.84 -18.83
N GLU A 287 -9.71 -20.43 -19.80
CA GLU A 287 -9.57 -20.04 -21.21
C GLU A 287 -10.29 -18.72 -21.53
N ARG A 288 -11.36 -18.42 -20.81
CA ARG A 288 -12.20 -17.24 -21.07
C ARG A 288 -12.71 -16.64 -19.77
N TYR A 289 -12.56 -15.36 -19.63
CA TYR A 289 -13.10 -14.55 -18.55
C TYR A 289 -14.31 -13.76 -19.07
N VAL A 290 -15.36 -13.64 -18.28
CA VAL A 290 -16.59 -12.92 -18.65
C VAL A 290 -16.99 -12.02 -17.51
N ILE A 291 -17.13 -10.73 -17.79
CA ILE A 291 -17.60 -9.73 -16.82
C ILE A 291 -19.08 -9.99 -16.54
N GLU A 292 -19.45 -10.18 -15.29
CA GLU A 292 -20.82 -10.34 -14.86
C GLU A 292 -21.56 -8.99 -14.91
N PRO A 293 -22.68 -8.88 -15.67
CA PRO A 293 -23.48 -7.67 -15.68
C PRO A 293 -24.21 -7.46 -14.35
N ASP A 294 -24.56 -6.22 -14.04
CA ASP A 294 -25.49 -5.92 -12.96
C ASP A 294 -26.93 -6.34 -13.32
N LEU A 295 -27.85 -6.30 -12.35
CA LEU A 295 -29.25 -6.70 -12.58
C LEU A 295 -29.87 -5.96 -13.78
N GLY A 296 -30.55 -6.73 -14.65
CA GLY A 296 -31.16 -6.21 -15.88
C GLY A 296 -30.14 -5.91 -16.99
N ASP A 297 -29.07 -6.67 -17.04
CA ASP A 297 -27.98 -6.52 -18.02
C ASP A 297 -27.31 -5.15 -18.04
N ALA A 298 -27.36 -4.44 -16.90
CA ALA A 298 -26.71 -3.14 -16.77
C ALA A 298 -25.20 -3.28 -16.72
N ILE A 299 -24.47 -2.26 -17.24
CA ILE A 299 -23.01 -2.23 -17.21
C ILE A 299 -22.55 -2.13 -15.75
N PRO A 300 -21.75 -3.09 -15.24
CA PRO A 300 -21.27 -3.07 -13.88
C PRO A 300 -20.27 -1.93 -13.65
N THR A 301 -20.23 -1.45 -12.41
CA THR A 301 -19.29 -0.42 -12.02
C THR A 301 -18.30 -0.95 -10.98
N LEU A 302 -17.00 -0.92 -11.30
CA LEU A 302 -15.94 -1.11 -10.35
C LEU A 302 -15.61 0.26 -9.71
N LYS A 303 -15.86 0.36 -8.41
CA LYS A 303 -15.63 1.59 -7.65
C LYS A 303 -14.87 1.27 -6.36
N PRO A 304 -13.64 1.77 -6.18
CA PRO A 304 -12.91 1.60 -4.94
C PRO A 304 -13.60 2.35 -3.80
N GLN A 305 -13.42 1.84 -2.59
CA GLN A 305 -13.99 2.41 -1.37
C GLN A 305 -13.04 2.20 -0.21
N VAL A 306 -13.24 2.97 0.87
CA VAL A 306 -12.55 2.72 2.14
C VAL A 306 -12.86 1.31 2.64
N TRP A 307 -11.91 0.74 3.36
CA TRP A 307 -12.05 -0.62 3.89
C TRP A 307 -13.34 -0.80 4.71
N PRO A 308 -14.08 -1.93 4.55
CA PRO A 308 -13.70 -3.15 3.82
C PRO A 308 -14.11 -3.16 2.33
N GLY A 309 -14.31 -2.01 1.70
CA GLY A 309 -14.58 -1.92 0.27
C GLY A 309 -13.37 -2.30 -0.58
N PHE A 310 -13.54 -2.28 -1.92
CA PHE A 310 -12.46 -2.61 -2.85
C PHE A 310 -11.33 -1.58 -2.78
N PRO A 311 -10.08 -2.02 -2.58
CA PRO A 311 -8.96 -1.09 -2.39
C PRO A 311 -8.62 -0.34 -3.68
N THR A 312 -8.44 0.98 -3.58
CA THR A 312 -8.04 1.83 -4.71
C THR A 312 -6.68 1.41 -5.31
N ASP A 313 -5.78 0.84 -4.51
CA ASP A 313 -4.47 0.35 -4.97
C ASP A 313 -4.57 -0.82 -5.96
N LEU A 314 -5.70 -1.54 -6.00
CA LEU A 314 -5.96 -2.59 -6.97
C LEU A 314 -6.77 -2.12 -8.18
N THR A 315 -7.19 -0.85 -8.25
CA THR A 315 -7.95 -0.32 -9.39
C THR A 315 -7.14 -0.44 -10.69
N SER A 316 -5.85 -0.15 -10.67
CA SER A 316 -5.01 -0.20 -11.88
C SER A 316 -4.91 -1.60 -12.44
N ILE A 317 -4.65 -2.62 -11.59
CA ILE A 317 -4.54 -4.00 -12.06
C ILE A 317 -5.89 -4.58 -12.48
N ALA A 318 -6.98 -4.23 -11.80
CA ALA A 318 -8.33 -4.62 -12.18
C ALA A 318 -8.75 -3.99 -13.53
N THR A 319 -8.35 -2.74 -13.79
CA THR A 319 -8.56 -2.06 -15.09
C THR A 319 -7.79 -2.77 -16.21
N ALA A 320 -6.52 -3.12 -15.97
CA ALA A 320 -5.73 -3.88 -16.94
C ALA A 320 -6.34 -5.26 -17.21
N PHE A 321 -6.75 -5.99 -16.16
CA PHE A 321 -7.42 -7.28 -16.31
C PHE A 321 -8.73 -7.16 -17.11
N ALA A 322 -9.55 -6.15 -16.86
CA ALA A 322 -10.83 -5.96 -17.55
C ALA A 322 -10.65 -5.86 -19.09
N THR A 323 -9.47 -5.44 -19.58
CA THR A 323 -9.16 -5.45 -21.02
C THR A 323 -9.08 -6.86 -21.61
N GLN A 324 -8.95 -7.91 -20.78
CA GLN A 324 -8.83 -9.31 -21.19
C GLN A 324 -10.12 -10.12 -20.99
N ALA A 325 -11.11 -9.56 -20.30
CA ALA A 325 -12.39 -10.21 -20.04
C ALA A 325 -13.46 -9.79 -21.07
N VAL A 326 -14.33 -10.72 -21.44
CA VAL A 326 -15.45 -10.44 -22.36
C VAL A 326 -16.51 -9.61 -21.64
N GLY A 327 -16.83 -8.45 -22.16
CA GLY A 327 -17.85 -7.56 -21.61
C GLY A 327 -17.41 -6.12 -21.50
N VAL A 328 -18.17 -5.34 -20.77
CA VAL A 328 -17.93 -3.91 -20.54
C VAL A 328 -18.02 -3.64 -19.05
N VAL A 329 -17.13 -2.81 -18.52
CA VAL A 329 -17.18 -2.33 -17.12
C VAL A 329 -16.85 -0.85 -17.07
N LEU A 330 -17.55 -0.11 -16.20
CA LEU A 330 -17.22 1.25 -15.83
C LEU A 330 -16.25 1.22 -14.63
N ILE A 331 -15.07 1.72 -14.81
CA ILE A 331 -14.12 2.00 -13.71
C ILE A 331 -14.39 3.41 -13.20
N HIS A 332 -14.70 3.56 -11.91
CA HIS A 332 -14.97 4.84 -11.29
C HIS A 332 -14.01 5.07 -10.10
N GLU A 333 -12.81 5.55 -10.39
CA GLU A 333 -11.79 5.90 -9.38
C GLU A 333 -12.05 7.32 -8.84
N TRP A 334 -12.80 7.41 -7.77
CA TRP A 334 -13.18 8.70 -7.18
C TRP A 334 -12.21 9.22 -6.13
N MET A 335 -11.31 8.35 -5.62
CA MET A 335 -10.42 8.69 -4.51
C MET A 335 -9.18 9.47 -4.96
N PHE A 336 -8.65 9.18 -6.17
CA PHE A 336 -7.42 9.80 -6.67
C PHE A 336 -7.53 10.11 -8.17
N GLU A 337 -7.53 11.40 -8.53
CA GLU A 337 -7.75 11.88 -9.88
C GLU A 337 -6.64 11.49 -10.88
N GLY A 338 -5.43 11.19 -10.40
CA GLY A 338 -4.30 10.78 -11.27
C GLY A 338 -4.19 9.28 -11.49
N ARG A 339 -4.97 8.45 -10.77
CA ARG A 339 -4.81 6.99 -10.78
C ARG A 339 -5.11 6.33 -12.13
N LEU A 340 -5.99 6.89 -12.94
CA LEU A 340 -6.39 6.34 -14.24
C LEU A 340 -5.56 6.84 -15.42
N PHE A 341 -4.60 7.74 -15.24
CA PHE A 341 -3.85 8.30 -16.39
C PHE A 341 -3.01 7.28 -17.15
N PHE A 342 -2.61 6.17 -16.52
CA PHE A 342 -1.92 5.06 -17.21
C PHE A 342 -2.78 4.38 -18.29
N VAL A 343 -4.08 4.56 -18.26
CA VAL A 343 -5.04 4.01 -19.22
C VAL A 343 -4.75 4.52 -20.63
N ASP A 344 -4.26 5.76 -20.77
CA ASP A 344 -3.84 6.31 -22.06
C ASP A 344 -2.69 5.47 -22.67
N THR A 345 -1.74 5.03 -21.85
CA THR A 345 -0.66 4.12 -22.27
C THR A 345 -1.21 2.76 -22.73
N LEU A 346 -2.13 2.16 -21.98
CA LEU A 346 -2.77 0.89 -22.40
C LEU A 346 -3.50 1.04 -23.74
N THR A 347 -4.18 2.16 -23.94
CA THR A 347 -4.98 2.43 -25.15
C THR A 347 -4.09 2.71 -26.35
N ARG A 348 -3.19 3.66 -26.26
CA ARG A 348 -2.41 4.14 -27.40
C ARG A 348 -1.26 3.20 -27.76
N GLU A 349 -0.52 2.75 -26.74
CA GLU A 349 0.68 1.96 -26.97
C GLU A 349 0.35 0.47 -27.15
N MET A 350 -0.55 -0.07 -26.32
CA MET A 350 -0.84 -1.50 -26.30
C MET A 350 -2.13 -1.90 -27.05
N GLY A 351 -2.99 -0.93 -27.43
CA GLY A 351 -4.18 -1.20 -28.21
C GLY A 351 -5.41 -1.67 -27.41
N ALA A 352 -5.46 -1.38 -26.11
CA ALA A 352 -6.62 -1.67 -25.28
C ALA A 352 -7.85 -0.84 -25.69
N HIS A 353 -9.03 -1.41 -25.60
CA HIS A 353 -10.29 -0.73 -25.89
C HIS A 353 -10.81 -0.04 -24.62
N ILE A 354 -10.33 1.16 -24.36
CA ILE A 354 -10.71 1.96 -23.17
C ILE A 354 -11.07 3.38 -23.61
N VAL A 355 -12.16 3.90 -23.04
CA VAL A 355 -12.52 5.31 -23.15
C VAL A 355 -12.33 5.95 -21.80
N LEU A 356 -11.34 6.84 -21.67
CA LEU A 356 -11.18 7.68 -20.48
C LEU A 356 -12.14 8.87 -20.62
N ALA A 357 -13.24 8.86 -19.87
CA ALA A 357 -14.27 9.88 -19.93
C ALA A 357 -13.85 11.18 -19.20
N ASP A 358 -13.18 11.03 -18.07
CA ASP A 358 -12.58 12.09 -17.25
C ASP A 358 -11.50 11.50 -16.33
N PRO A 359 -10.82 12.29 -15.48
CA PRO A 359 -9.78 11.78 -14.58
C PRO A 359 -10.23 10.66 -13.64
N HIS A 360 -11.53 10.51 -13.42
CA HIS A 360 -12.10 9.56 -12.46
C HIS A 360 -12.84 8.38 -13.11
N ARG A 361 -13.17 8.45 -14.42
CA ARG A 361 -14.03 7.44 -15.04
C ARG A 361 -13.47 6.95 -16.36
N ALA A 362 -13.38 5.64 -16.49
CA ALA A 362 -13.01 4.96 -17.71
C ALA A 362 -13.98 3.82 -18.02
N VAL A 363 -14.39 3.68 -19.27
CA VAL A 363 -15.15 2.54 -19.76
C VAL A 363 -14.17 1.59 -20.42
N VAL A 364 -14.10 0.36 -19.94
CA VAL A 364 -13.23 -0.70 -20.47
C VAL A 364 -14.10 -1.72 -21.16
N MET A 365 -13.74 -2.06 -22.40
CA MET A 365 -14.38 -3.13 -23.19
C MET A 365 -13.33 -4.18 -23.56
N GLY A 366 -13.60 -5.43 -23.22
CA GLY A 366 -12.71 -6.55 -23.53
C GLY A 366 -13.42 -7.68 -24.29
N PRO A 367 -12.67 -8.67 -24.80
CA PRO A 367 -11.22 -8.73 -24.75
C PRO A 367 -10.53 -7.84 -25.80
N SER A 368 -9.40 -7.24 -25.41
CA SER A 368 -8.52 -6.51 -26.33
C SER A 368 -7.30 -7.37 -26.66
N LYS A 369 -6.90 -7.42 -27.92
CA LYS A 369 -5.63 -8.04 -28.30
C LYS A 369 -4.49 -7.04 -28.05
N LEU A 370 -3.87 -7.15 -26.88
CA LEU A 370 -2.77 -6.29 -26.52
C LEU A 370 -1.52 -6.60 -27.34
N ARG A 371 -0.81 -5.56 -27.77
CA ARG A 371 0.47 -5.63 -28.48
C ARG A 371 1.63 -5.18 -27.60
N ALA A 372 2.82 -5.73 -27.87
CA ALA A 372 4.05 -5.31 -27.23
C ALA A 372 4.36 -3.83 -27.53
N ALA A 373 4.91 -3.14 -26.54
CA ALA A 373 5.19 -1.71 -26.62
C ALA A 373 6.39 -1.30 -25.75
N GLU A 374 6.88 -0.08 -25.97
CA GLU A 374 7.77 0.60 -25.04
C GLU A 374 6.94 1.39 -24.04
N LEU A 375 7.06 1.05 -22.77
CA LEU A 375 6.24 1.55 -21.68
C LEU A 375 7.10 2.27 -20.65
N ARG A 376 6.47 3.10 -19.82
CA ARG A 376 7.11 3.75 -18.69
C ARG A 376 6.23 3.59 -17.44
N SER A 377 6.78 3.07 -16.35
CA SER A 377 6.08 2.99 -15.07
C SER A 377 5.88 4.39 -14.47
N PRO A 378 4.64 4.87 -14.30
CA PRO A 378 4.40 6.18 -13.69
C PRO A 378 4.44 6.14 -12.16
N ASP A 379 3.98 5.06 -11.58
CA ASP A 379 3.89 4.80 -10.13
C ASP A 379 3.94 3.29 -9.85
N ILE A 380 3.88 2.91 -8.56
CA ILE A 380 3.96 1.51 -8.11
C ILE A 380 2.85 0.65 -8.72
N ARG A 381 1.60 1.11 -8.66
CA ARG A 381 0.41 0.30 -8.97
C ARG A 381 0.11 0.24 -10.46
N ALA A 382 0.21 1.38 -11.14
CA ALA A 382 0.10 1.42 -12.59
C ALA A 382 1.28 0.69 -13.25
N GLY A 383 2.49 0.77 -12.68
CA GLY A 383 3.65 0.01 -13.14
C GLY A 383 3.41 -1.49 -13.10
N MET A 384 2.84 -2.02 -12.02
CA MET A 384 2.46 -3.43 -11.93
C MET A 384 1.37 -3.80 -12.95
N ALA A 385 0.39 -2.94 -13.17
CA ALA A 385 -0.67 -3.16 -14.16
C ALA A 385 -0.11 -3.19 -15.60
N LEU A 386 0.83 -2.30 -15.92
CA LEU A 386 1.52 -2.30 -17.22
C LEU A 386 2.41 -3.54 -17.40
N LEU A 387 3.04 -4.01 -16.33
CA LEU A 387 3.81 -5.26 -16.36
C LEU A 387 2.91 -6.47 -16.63
N ALA A 388 1.77 -6.58 -15.95
CA ALA A 388 0.80 -7.64 -16.20
C ALA A 388 0.27 -7.58 -17.66
N ALA A 389 -0.02 -6.39 -18.17
CA ALA A 389 -0.41 -6.20 -19.57
C ALA A 389 0.70 -6.63 -20.55
N ALA A 390 1.97 -6.32 -20.26
CA ALA A 390 3.11 -6.75 -21.07
C ALA A 390 3.32 -8.27 -21.05
N LEU A 391 3.05 -8.93 -19.90
CA LEU A 391 3.15 -10.39 -19.78
C LEU A 391 2.08 -11.13 -20.57
N CYS A 392 0.91 -10.52 -20.82
CA CYS A 392 -0.13 -11.14 -21.66
C CYS A 392 -0.08 -10.69 -23.14
N ALA A 393 0.59 -9.58 -23.46
CA ALA A 393 0.68 -9.05 -24.81
C ALA A 393 1.52 -9.93 -25.73
N GLU A 394 1.16 -9.99 -27.02
CA GLU A 394 2.02 -10.67 -28.02
C GLU A 394 3.28 -9.83 -28.32
N GLY A 395 4.45 -10.47 -28.25
CA GLY A 395 5.73 -9.89 -28.60
C GLY A 395 6.57 -9.45 -27.40
N LYS A 396 7.53 -8.55 -27.64
CA LYS A 396 8.54 -8.12 -26.65
C LYS A 396 8.32 -6.65 -26.26
N SER A 397 7.94 -6.43 -25.02
CA SER A 397 7.77 -5.10 -24.43
C SER A 397 9.01 -4.66 -23.65
N VAL A 398 9.20 -3.34 -23.55
CA VAL A 398 10.21 -2.72 -22.68
C VAL A 398 9.50 -1.80 -21.69
N ILE A 399 9.75 -2.01 -20.40
CA ILE A 399 9.18 -1.15 -19.35
C ILE A 399 10.29 -0.35 -18.70
N ASN A 400 10.30 0.94 -18.91
CA ASN A 400 11.26 1.87 -18.32
C ASN A 400 10.80 2.34 -16.92
N ASN A 401 11.73 2.90 -16.12
CA ASN A 401 11.45 3.46 -14.79
C ASN A 401 10.89 2.42 -13.79
N VAL A 402 11.44 1.21 -13.84
CA VAL A 402 10.98 0.08 -12.99
C VAL A 402 11.29 0.31 -11.51
N GLU A 403 12.16 1.25 -11.20
CA GLU A 403 12.42 1.70 -9.84
C GLU A 403 11.15 2.17 -9.11
N GLN A 404 10.11 2.58 -9.83
CA GLN A 404 8.80 2.87 -9.24
C GLN A 404 8.10 1.57 -8.79
N ILE A 405 8.24 0.48 -9.54
CA ILE A 405 7.71 -0.83 -9.17
C ILE A 405 8.45 -1.37 -7.92
N ASP A 406 9.77 -1.23 -7.89
CA ASP A 406 10.65 -1.67 -6.78
C ASP A 406 10.36 -0.96 -5.44
N ARG A 407 9.61 0.14 -5.46
CA ARG A 407 9.15 0.81 -4.23
C ARG A 407 8.08 0.01 -3.47
N GLY A 408 7.39 -0.90 -4.14
CA GLY A 408 6.28 -1.65 -3.56
C GLY A 408 6.29 -3.15 -3.81
N PHE A 409 7.17 -3.65 -4.67
CA PHE A 409 7.28 -5.08 -4.99
C PHE A 409 8.74 -5.53 -4.89
N GLU A 410 9.00 -6.53 -4.06
CA GLU A 410 10.33 -7.09 -3.84
C GLU A 410 10.71 -8.07 -4.94
N ASP A 411 11.87 -7.88 -5.59
CA ASP A 411 12.48 -8.78 -6.57
C ASP A 411 11.48 -9.40 -7.57
N LEU A 412 10.52 -8.56 -8.05
CA LEU A 412 9.34 -9.01 -8.79
C LEU A 412 9.69 -9.75 -10.07
N ASP A 413 10.71 -9.29 -10.81
CA ASP A 413 11.17 -9.95 -12.03
C ASP A 413 11.73 -11.37 -11.76
N THR A 414 12.49 -11.56 -10.69
CA THR A 414 13.02 -12.86 -10.29
C THR A 414 11.90 -13.82 -9.88
N ARG A 415 10.93 -13.32 -9.11
CA ARG A 415 9.81 -14.12 -8.61
C ARG A 415 8.83 -14.50 -9.72
N LEU A 416 8.53 -13.59 -10.65
CA LEU A 416 7.73 -13.91 -11.83
C LEU A 416 8.44 -14.86 -12.79
N ARG A 417 9.78 -14.75 -12.93
CA ARG A 417 10.58 -15.70 -13.72
C ARG A 417 10.52 -17.11 -13.14
N ALA A 418 10.47 -17.25 -11.81
CA ALA A 418 10.28 -18.55 -11.16
C ALA A 418 8.92 -19.19 -11.49
N LEU A 419 7.90 -18.38 -11.83
CA LEU A 419 6.60 -18.83 -12.33
C LEU A 419 6.57 -19.06 -13.85
N GLY A 420 7.70 -18.94 -14.55
CA GLY A 420 7.82 -19.15 -15.99
C GLY A 420 7.72 -17.88 -16.85
N ALA A 421 7.60 -16.68 -16.26
CA ALA A 421 7.61 -15.44 -17.02
C ALA A 421 8.95 -15.26 -17.74
N LYS A 422 8.89 -14.80 -18.98
CA LYS A 422 10.07 -14.39 -19.76
C LYS A 422 10.30 -12.89 -19.52
N ILE A 423 10.98 -12.59 -18.44
CA ILE A 423 11.31 -11.24 -18.00
C ILE A 423 12.78 -11.11 -17.65
N GLU A 424 13.40 -10.03 -18.07
CA GLU A 424 14.80 -9.71 -17.81
C GLU A 424 14.90 -8.26 -17.28
N ARG A 425 15.75 -8.06 -16.28
CA ARG A 425 16.10 -6.73 -15.80
C ARG A 425 17.39 -6.28 -16.49
N ALA A 426 17.32 -5.18 -17.23
CA ALA A 426 18.46 -4.52 -17.88
C ALA A 426 18.75 -3.17 -17.23
N ALA A 427 20.01 -2.73 -17.28
CA ALA A 427 20.48 -1.45 -16.73
C ALA A 427 20.05 -0.23 -17.56
#